data_a143c9f654ed49a4a4bc698938ef2702
#
_entry.id   a143c9f654ed49a4a4bc698938ef2702
#
_cell.length_a   1.000
_cell.length_b   1.000
_cell.length_c   1.000
_cell.angle_alpha   90.00
_cell.angle_beta   90.00
_cell.angle_gamma   90.00
#
_symmetry.space_group_name_H-M   'P 1'
#
loop_
_entity.id
_entity.type
_entity.pdbx_description
1 polymer ?
#
loop_
_entity_poly.entity_id
_entity_poly.type
_entity_poly.pdbx_seq_one_letter_code
_entity_poly.pdbx_strand_id
1 'polypeptide(L)'
;MKSNFVKKLLFCIAILSPLVESEAQKIKTDLFKNMKARAIGPAAMSGRITAIDAVVDNPDIIYAGSASGGVWKSENGGTTWTSIFDENPILNIGAIAIQQSNPSVIWVGTGEGNPRNSVNLGAGIYKSMDAGKTWKLMGLEKTKNIHRVIIDPTNPNIIYAGVIGNPFADHPERGLFKTTDGGQNWEKILYTNERSGVADMVMDPTNPNKLFVAMWEHHRNTYDFKSGGKGSGFYVTLDGGKNFTKLSNKANGIPEGELGRIGVAIARSEPNRVYALIESAKNALYRSDDGGFKWEKVNDDDEATIKGIFCGFNQGINSVGFRPCNGNANPS
;
A
#
# COMPACT_ATOMS: atom_id res chain seq x y z
N MET A 1 73.54 4.46 -23.87
CA MET A 1 72.52 4.29 -24.93
C MET A 1 71.64 3.06 -24.80
N LYS A 2 72.01 1.97 -24.16
CA LYS A 2 71.19 0.75 -24.04
C LYS A 2 69.97 0.89 -23.08
N SER A 3 70.03 1.71 -22.01
CA SER A 3 68.96 1.84 -21.03
C SER A 3 67.69 2.54 -21.58
N ASN A 4 67.82 3.52 -22.46
CA ASN A 4 66.70 4.25 -23.02
C ASN A 4 65.91 3.46 -24.09
N PHE A 5 66.57 2.53 -24.73
CA PHE A 5 65.97 1.64 -25.74
C PHE A 5 65.06 0.61 -25.07
N VAL A 6 65.46 0.03 -23.95
CA VAL A 6 64.66 -0.94 -23.17
C VAL A 6 63.43 -0.27 -22.56
N LYS A 7 63.55 0.96 -22.05
CA LYS A 7 62.39 1.71 -21.52
C LYS A 7 61.38 2.06 -22.61
N LYS A 8 61.84 2.44 -23.83
CA LYS A 8 60.92 2.69 -24.96
C LYS A 8 60.27 1.41 -25.46
N LEU A 9 60.96 0.29 -25.47
CA LEU A 9 60.43 -1.01 -25.87
C LEU A 9 59.34 -1.49 -24.86
N LEU A 10 59.58 -1.36 -23.55
CA LEU A 10 58.61 -1.67 -22.49
C LEU A 10 57.38 -0.76 -22.56
N PHE A 11 57.55 0.51 -22.92
CA PHE A 11 56.43 1.43 -23.09
C PHE A 11 55.59 1.11 -24.33
N CYS A 12 56.22 0.69 -25.43
CA CYS A 12 55.48 0.23 -26.61
C CYS A 12 54.75 -1.09 -26.39
N ILE A 13 55.29 -2.01 -25.59
CA ILE A 13 54.61 -3.27 -25.23
C ILE A 13 53.37 -3.01 -24.32
N ALA A 14 53.46 -2.02 -23.42
CA ALA A 14 52.32 -1.63 -22.58
C ALA A 14 51.19 -0.97 -23.38
N ILE A 15 51.50 -0.32 -24.51
CA ILE A 15 50.46 0.29 -25.38
C ILE A 15 49.83 -0.75 -26.33
N LEU A 16 50.53 -1.86 -26.60
CA LEU A 16 50.06 -2.95 -27.46
C LEU A 16 49.38 -4.11 -26.69
N SER A 17 49.21 -3.98 -25.36
CA SER A 17 48.33 -4.92 -24.66
C SER A 17 46.92 -4.76 -25.25
N PRO A 18 46.36 -5.79 -25.92
CA PRO A 18 44.99 -5.68 -26.39
C PRO A 18 44.14 -5.42 -25.18
N LEU A 19 43.34 -4.37 -25.25
CA LEU A 19 42.17 -4.23 -24.38
C LEU A 19 41.32 -5.47 -24.64
N VAL A 20 41.53 -6.52 -23.86
CA VAL A 20 40.62 -7.65 -23.81
C VAL A 20 39.34 -7.07 -23.25
N GLU A 21 38.46 -6.67 -24.13
CA GLU A 21 37.08 -6.43 -23.75
C GLU A 21 36.61 -7.75 -23.14
N SER A 22 36.49 -7.77 -21.81
CA SER A 22 35.85 -8.86 -21.11
C SER A 22 34.38 -8.77 -21.49
N GLU A 23 34.00 -9.39 -22.60
CA GLU A 23 32.57 -9.62 -22.86
C GLU A 23 32.06 -10.52 -21.73
N ALA A 24 31.30 -9.92 -20.84
CA ALA A 24 30.54 -10.67 -19.86
C ALA A 24 29.72 -11.70 -20.65
N GLN A 25 29.97 -12.97 -20.38
CA GLN A 25 29.34 -14.07 -21.09
C GLN A 25 27.81 -13.91 -20.97
N LYS A 26 27.15 -13.53 -22.07
CA LYS A 26 25.67 -13.39 -22.12
C LYS A 26 25.09 -14.77 -21.90
N ILE A 27 24.60 -15.00 -20.68
CA ILE A 27 23.87 -16.23 -20.37
C ILE A 27 22.64 -16.26 -21.28
N LYS A 28 22.52 -17.29 -22.11
CA LYS A 28 21.35 -17.48 -22.95
C LYS A 28 20.16 -17.77 -22.05
N THR A 29 19.23 -16.84 -21.95
CA THR A 29 18.01 -16.97 -21.11
C THR A 29 17.18 -18.19 -21.49
N ASP A 30 17.29 -18.68 -22.74
CA ASP A 30 16.66 -19.93 -23.20
C ASP A 30 17.08 -21.18 -22.42
N LEU A 31 18.26 -21.16 -21.79
CA LEU A 31 18.69 -22.27 -20.92
C LEU A 31 17.79 -22.40 -19.66
N PHE A 32 17.11 -21.35 -19.29
CA PHE A 32 16.24 -21.30 -18.09
C PHE A 32 14.75 -21.42 -18.42
N LYS A 33 14.34 -21.48 -19.70
CA LYS A 33 12.93 -21.50 -20.09
C LYS A 33 12.11 -22.64 -19.49
N ASN A 34 12.76 -23.73 -19.11
CA ASN A 34 12.11 -24.88 -18.47
C ASN A 34 12.23 -24.86 -16.94
N MET A 35 12.92 -23.87 -16.37
CA MET A 35 13.00 -23.70 -14.91
C MET A 35 11.75 -22.98 -14.44
N LYS A 36 10.84 -23.70 -13.81
CA LYS A 36 9.69 -23.11 -13.13
C LYS A 36 10.04 -22.83 -11.68
N ALA A 37 9.83 -21.60 -11.24
CA ALA A 37 9.88 -21.30 -9.82
C ALA A 37 8.80 -22.11 -9.10
N ARG A 38 9.16 -22.78 -8.00
CA ARG A 38 8.22 -23.48 -7.12
C ARG A 38 8.13 -22.72 -5.82
N ALA A 39 6.92 -22.32 -5.43
CA ALA A 39 6.68 -21.83 -4.09
C ALA A 39 6.93 -22.97 -3.09
N ILE A 40 7.87 -22.80 -2.19
CA ILE A 40 8.23 -23.78 -1.16
C ILE A 40 7.56 -23.48 0.19
N GLY A 41 6.60 -22.56 0.19
CA GLY A 41 5.88 -22.10 1.36
C GLY A 41 6.61 -20.99 2.12
N PRO A 42 5.96 -20.41 3.13
CA PRO A 42 6.57 -19.37 3.94
C PRO A 42 7.71 -19.96 4.78
N ALA A 43 8.86 -19.28 4.78
CA ALA A 43 9.88 -19.56 5.77
C ALA A 43 9.35 -19.15 7.18
N ALA A 44 9.84 -19.75 8.24
CA ALA A 44 9.34 -19.59 9.61
C ALA A 44 9.33 -18.15 10.15
N MET A 45 10.02 -17.23 9.49
CA MET A 45 10.14 -15.80 9.86
C MET A 45 9.62 -14.86 8.76
N SER A 46 8.91 -15.37 7.80
CA SER A 46 8.60 -14.64 6.58
C SER A 46 7.17 -14.20 6.53
N GLY A 47 6.95 -13.03 6.23
CA GLY A 47 5.72 -12.60 5.65
C GLY A 47 4.89 -11.73 6.58
N ARG A 48 4.64 -10.54 6.10
CA ARG A 48 3.59 -9.68 6.61
C ARG A 48 2.37 -9.90 5.73
N ILE A 49 1.23 -10.08 6.35
CA ILE A 49 -0.05 -9.96 5.65
C ILE A 49 -0.38 -8.47 5.59
N THR A 50 -0.54 -7.94 4.39
CA THR A 50 -0.79 -6.53 4.12
C THR A 50 -2.24 -6.24 3.81
N ALA A 51 -2.95 -7.26 3.35
CA ALA A 51 -4.37 -7.18 3.04
C ALA A 51 -5.04 -8.52 3.36
N ILE A 52 -6.28 -8.44 3.82
CA ILE A 52 -7.15 -9.59 4.03
C ILE A 52 -8.58 -9.18 3.66
N ASP A 53 -9.28 -10.06 2.97
CA ASP A 53 -10.71 -9.93 2.71
C ASP A 53 -11.36 -11.30 2.69
N ALA A 54 -12.64 -11.37 3.02
CA ALA A 54 -13.41 -12.61 3.07
C ALA A 54 -14.76 -12.45 2.38
N VAL A 55 -15.30 -13.55 1.89
CA VAL A 55 -16.65 -13.58 1.33
C VAL A 55 -17.65 -13.51 2.48
N VAL A 56 -18.48 -12.46 2.51
CA VAL A 56 -19.40 -12.19 3.63
C VAL A 56 -20.40 -13.32 3.81
N ASP A 57 -20.95 -13.85 2.71
CA ASP A 57 -21.95 -14.92 2.73
C ASP A 57 -21.35 -16.31 2.95
N ASN A 58 -20.03 -16.43 2.84
CA ASN A 58 -19.29 -17.67 3.10
C ASN A 58 -17.91 -17.35 3.70
N PRO A 59 -17.81 -17.12 5.02
CA PRO A 59 -16.60 -16.70 5.68
C PRO A 59 -15.47 -17.75 5.70
N ASP A 60 -15.72 -18.97 5.22
CA ASP A 60 -14.69 -19.95 5.00
C ASP A 60 -13.76 -19.59 3.83
N ILE A 61 -14.26 -18.75 2.90
CA ILE A 61 -13.47 -18.26 1.78
C ILE A 61 -12.78 -16.96 2.17
N ILE A 62 -11.47 -17.03 2.35
CA ILE A 62 -10.62 -15.93 2.80
C ILE A 62 -9.47 -15.75 1.80
N TYR A 63 -9.18 -14.49 1.47
CA TYR A 63 -8.01 -14.11 0.68
C TYR A 63 -7.05 -13.28 1.53
N ALA A 64 -5.78 -13.65 1.52
CA ALA A 64 -4.71 -12.95 2.24
C ALA A 64 -3.62 -12.52 1.27
N GLY A 65 -3.29 -11.22 1.29
CA GLY A 65 -2.22 -10.61 0.50
C GLY A 65 -0.96 -10.47 1.33
N SER A 66 0.13 -11.02 0.84
CA SER A 66 1.45 -10.93 1.47
C SER A 66 2.27 -9.78 0.90
N ALA A 67 3.09 -9.14 1.73
CA ALA A 67 3.98 -8.06 1.32
C ALA A 67 4.95 -8.44 0.20
N SER A 68 5.27 -9.73 0.03
CA SER A 68 6.19 -10.24 -0.99
C SER A 68 5.98 -11.71 -1.35
N GLY A 69 4.81 -12.27 -1.06
CA GLY A 69 4.49 -13.68 -1.29
C GLY A 69 3.17 -13.90 -2.03
N GLY A 70 2.70 -12.92 -2.79
CA GLY A 70 1.48 -13.02 -3.59
C GLY A 70 0.19 -13.07 -2.78
N VAL A 71 -0.84 -13.61 -3.40
CA VAL A 71 -2.17 -13.80 -2.81
C VAL A 71 -2.37 -15.26 -2.45
N TRP A 72 -2.88 -15.48 -1.27
CA TRP A 72 -3.21 -16.79 -0.71
C TRP A 72 -4.71 -16.90 -0.50
N LYS A 73 -5.29 -18.04 -0.84
CA LYS A 73 -6.70 -18.34 -0.67
C LYS A 73 -6.89 -19.48 0.32
N SER A 74 -7.82 -19.34 1.25
CA SER A 74 -8.38 -20.42 2.05
C SER A 74 -9.82 -20.65 1.63
N GLU A 75 -10.27 -21.91 1.69
CA GLU A 75 -11.66 -22.32 1.44
C GLU A 75 -12.23 -23.06 2.66
N ASN A 76 -11.57 -22.99 3.81
CA ASN A 76 -11.93 -23.71 5.03
C ASN A 76 -11.60 -22.89 6.29
N GLY A 77 -11.96 -21.62 6.29
CA GLY A 77 -11.81 -20.74 7.45
C GLY A 77 -10.36 -20.48 7.88
N GLY A 78 -9.41 -20.56 6.94
CA GLY A 78 -8.00 -20.32 7.23
C GLY A 78 -7.20 -21.54 7.70
N THR A 79 -7.80 -22.75 7.68
CA THR A 79 -7.11 -23.96 8.09
C THR A 79 -6.02 -24.37 7.09
N THR A 80 -6.30 -24.25 5.81
CA THR A 80 -5.32 -24.47 4.73
C THR A 80 -5.31 -23.31 3.74
N TRP A 81 -4.14 -23.09 3.11
CA TRP A 81 -3.93 -21.98 2.21
C TRP A 81 -3.26 -22.43 0.92
N THR A 82 -3.77 -21.93 -0.21
CA THR A 82 -3.23 -22.17 -1.55
C THR A 82 -2.78 -20.85 -2.14
N SER A 83 -1.58 -20.80 -2.69
CA SER A 83 -1.10 -19.66 -3.45
C SER A 83 -1.81 -19.60 -4.80
N ILE A 84 -2.31 -18.41 -5.17
CA ILE A 84 -3.12 -18.21 -6.38
C ILE A 84 -2.62 -17.06 -7.25
N PHE A 85 -1.43 -16.49 -6.96
CA PHE A 85 -0.91 -15.31 -7.66
C PHE A 85 0.51 -15.49 -8.21
N ASP A 86 1.08 -16.70 -8.13
CA ASP A 86 2.50 -17.00 -8.40
C ASP A 86 2.93 -16.78 -9.85
N GLU A 87 2.00 -16.89 -10.80
CA GLU A 87 2.26 -16.68 -12.24
C GLU A 87 2.42 -15.18 -12.61
N ASN A 88 2.15 -14.27 -11.67
CA ASN A 88 2.23 -12.83 -11.92
C ASN A 88 3.65 -12.31 -11.66
N PRO A 89 4.10 -11.28 -12.41
CA PRO A 89 5.47 -10.79 -12.32
C PRO A 89 5.77 -10.05 -11.01
N ILE A 90 4.75 -9.64 -10.26
CA ILE A 90 4.85 -8.89 -9.01
C ILE A 90 4.05 -9.59 -7.94
N LEU A 91 4.73 -9.98 -6.86
CA LEU A 91 4.13 -10.71 -5.73
C LEU A 91 3.95 -9.83 -4.47
N ASN A 92 4.16 -8.53 -4.58
CA ASN A 92 4.01 -7.59 -3.48
C ASN A 92 2.58 -7.07 -3.46
N ILE A 93 1.81 -7.47 -2.46
CA ILE A 93 0.39 -7.12 -2.36
C ILE A 93 0.21 -5.96 -1.38
N GLY A 94 -0.61 -4.98 -1.74
CA GLY A 94 -0.98 -3.85 -0.88
C GLY A 94 -2.45 -3.85 -0.49
N ALA A 95 -3.32 -4.33 -1.37
CA ALA A 95 -4.77 -4.35 -1.14
C ALA A 95 -5.42 -5.56 -1.82
N ILE A 96 -6.50 -6.03 -1.23
CA ILE A 96 -7.43 -7.01 -1.81
C ILE A 96 -8.85 -6.49 -1.61
N ALA A 97 -9.71 -6.65 -2.62
CA ALA A 97 -11.13 -6.37 -2.52
C ALA A 97 -11.92 -7.43 -3.28
N ILE A 98 -12.89 -8.06 -2.63
CA ILE A 98 -13.82 -9.02 -3.21
C ILE A 98 -15.11 -8.32 -3.59
N GLN A 99 -15.60 -8.53 -4.80
CA GLN A 99 -16.93 -8.09 -5.18
C GLN A 99 -17.96 -8.99 -4.48
N GLN A 100 -18.54 -8.53 -3.37
CA GLN A 100 -19.43 -9.35 -2.54
C GLN A 100 -20.68 -9.85 -3.28
N SER A 101 -21.20 -9.11 -4.29
CA SER A 101 -22.30 -9.55 -5.15
C SER A 101 -21.92 -10.64 -6.16
N ASN A 102 -20.61 -10.83 -6.41
CA ASN A 102 -20.06 -11.91 -7.22
C ASN A 102 -18.64 -12.25 -6.75
N PRO A 103 -18.49 -13.15 -5.76
CA PRO A 103 -17.19 -13.45 -5.14
C PRO A 103 -16.14 -14.08 -6.07
N SER A 104 -16.51 -14.41 -7.31
CA SER A 104 -15.53 -14.80 -8.34
C SER A 104 -14.69 -13.61 -8.83
N VAL A 105 -15.18 -12.38 -8.61
CA VAL A 105 -14.48 -11.15 -9.01
C VAL A 105 -13.67 -10.61 -7.85
N ILE A 106 -12.35 -10.53 -8.05
CA ILE A 106 -11.40 -10.09 -7.04
C ILE A 106 -10.47 -9.04 -7.66
N TRP A 107 -10.23 -7.98 -6.90
CA TRP A 107 -9.26 -6.97 -7.25
C TRP A 107 -8.07 -7.00 -6.30
N VAL A 108 -6.87 -6.85 -6.85
CA VAL A 108 -5.62 -6.85 -6.12
C VAL A 108 -4.79 -5.63 -6.50
N GLY A 109 -4.57 -4.75 -5.55
CA GLY A 109 -3.60 -3.66 -5.66
C GLY A 109 -2.21 -4.15 -5.26
N THR A 110 -1.21 -3.94 -6.10
CA THR A 110 0.16 -4.37 -5.81
C THR A 110 0.98 -3.28 -5.12
N GLY A 111 2.01 -3.70 -4.38
CA GLY A 111 2.92 -2.82 -3.63
C GLY A 111 2.48 -2.54 -2.20
N GLU A 112 3.34 -2.83 -1.23
CA GLU A 112 3.05 -2.66 0.19
C GLU A 112 2.88 -1.19 0.56
N GLY A 113 1.80 -0.85 1.27
CA GLY A 113 1.49 0.52 1.71
C GLY A 113 2.05 0.90 3.08
N ASN A 114 2.69 -0.01 3.79
CA ASN A 114 3.31 0.28 5.09
C ASN A 114 4.79 0.63 4.90
N PRO A 115 5.20 1.90 5.12
CA PRO A 115 6.55 2.35 4.82
C PRO A 115 7.57 1.75 5.79
N ARG A 116 8.36 0.84 5.27
CA ARG A 116 9.49 0.18 5.94
C ARG A 116 10.74 0.34 5.09
N ASN A 117 11.92 0.00 5.61
CA ASN A 117 13.15 0.01 4.82
C ASN A 117 13.17 -1.06 3.72
N SER A 118 12.36 -2.11 3.90
CA SER A 118 12.25 -3.26 2.99
C SER A 118 10.94 -3.29 2.20
N VAL A 119 10.35 -2.12 1.91
CA VAL A 119 9.15 -2.04 1.08
C VAL A 119 9.49 -2.33 -0.37
N ASN A 120 8.76 -3.27 -0.95
CA ASN A 120 8.83 -3.56 -2.37
C ASN A 120 7.74 -2.81 -3.13
N LEU A 121 8.10 -2.27 -4.28
CA LEU A 121 7.17 -1.51 -5.12
C LEU A 121 6.25 -2.45 -5.90
N GLY A 122 5.04 -2.00 -6.15
CA GLY A 122 4.07 -2.65 -6.99
C GLY A 122 4.17 -2.23 -8.46
N ALA A 123 3.32 -2.84 -9.30
CA ALA A 123 3.19 -2.56 -10.72
C ALA A 123 1.73 -2.69 -11.18
N GLY A 124 0.86 -1.86 -10.60
CA GLY A 124 -0.52 -1.74 -11.01
C GLY A 124 -1.53 -2.55 -10.21
N ILE A 125 -2.75 -2.60 -10.75
CA ILE A 125 -3.90 -3.29 -10.18
C ILE A 125 -4.31 -4.45 -11.06
N TYR A 126 -4.62 -5.59 -10.43
CA TYR A 126 -5.01 -6.81 -11.12
C TYR A 126 -6.46 -7.18 -10.78
N LYS A 127 -7.12 -7.85 -11.73
CA LYS A 127 -8.49 -8.35 -11.59
C LYS A 127 -8.53 -9.83 -11.94
N SER A 128 -9.18 -10.63 -11.11
CA SER A 128 -9.63 -11.98 -11.42
C SER A 128 -11.14 -11.98 -11.64
N MET A 129 -11.61 -12.86 -12.52
CA MET A 129 -13.04 -13.11 -12.79
C MET A 129 -13.45 -14.53 -12.44
N ASP A 130 -12.53 -15.35 -11.92
CA ASP A 130 -12.66 -16.79 -11.73
C ASP A 130 -12.16 -17.24 -10.35
N ALA A 131 -12.36 -16.40 -9.34
CA ALA A 131 -12.00 -16.64 -7.94
C ALA A 131 -10.48 -16.85 -7.74
N GLY A 132 -9.66 -16.14 -8.52
CA GLY A 132 -8.20 -16.12 -8.41
C GLY A 132 -7.47 -17.17 -9.24
N LYS A 133 -8.14 -17.89 -10.15
CA LYS A 133 -7.48 -18.87 -11.04
C LYS A 133 -6.65 -18.17 -12.11
N THR A 134 -7.16 -17.07 -12.66
CA THR A 134 -6.45 -16.23 -13.62
C THR A 134 -6.53 -14.76 -13.24
N TRP A 135 -5.52 -13.99 -13.65
CA TRP A 135 -5.38 -12.57 -13.32
C TRP A 135 -5.07 -11.74 -14.56
N LYS A 136 -5.72 -10.58 -14.65
CA LYS A 136 -5.50 -9.60 -15.71
C LYS A 136 -5.05 -8.29 -15.10
N LEU A 137 -3.97 -7.71 -15.61
CA LEU A 137 -3.55 -6.35 -15.28
C LEU A 137 -4.57 -5.34 -15.82
N MET A 138 -5.04 -4.44 -14.97
CA MET A 138 -6.09 -3.47 -15.24
C MET A 138 -5.60 -2.02 -15.12
N GLY A 139 -4.32 -1.77 -15.34
CA GLY A 139 -3.72 -0.44 -15.37
C GLY A 139 -3.04 -0.05 -14.05
N LEU A 140 -2.76 1.24 -13.91
CA LEU A 140 -2.09 1.86 -12.77
C LEU A 140 -0.65 1.37 -12.54
N GLU A 141 0.08 0.91 -13.56
CA GLU A 141 1.43 0.35 -13.43
C GLU A 141 2.44 1.39 -12.92
N LYS A 142 2.20 2.65 -13.23
CA LYS A 142 3.09 3.75 -12.81
C LYS A 142 2.89 4.17 -11.36
N THR A 143 1.78 3.80 -10.74
CA THR A 143 1.40 4.30 -9.39
C THR A 143 2.24 3.69 -8.27
N LYS A 144 2.95 2.60 -8.53
CA LYS A 144 3.74 1.83 -7.57
C LYS A 144 2.84 1.17 -6.52
N ASN A 145 2.73 1.72 -5.31
CA ASN A 145 2.08 1.05 -4.21
C ASN A 145 0.61 1.45 -4.08
N ILE A 146 -0.29 0.49 -4.28
CA ILE A 146 -1.75 0.63 -4.13
C ILE A 146 -2.14 0.00 -2.80
N HIS A 147 -2.48 0.83 -1.82
CA HIS A 147 -2.67 0.41 -0.43
C HIS A 147 -4.12 0.09 -0.07
N ARG A 148 -5.07 0.64 -0.82
CA ARG A 148 -6.51 0.41 -0.60
C ARG A 148 -7.22 0.24 -1.94
N VAL A 149 -8.19 -0.66 -1.97
CA VAL A 149 -9.12 -0.84 -3.08
C VAL A 149 -10.52 -0.98 -2.51
N ILE A 150 -11.48 -0.22 -3.04
CA ILE A 150 -12.90 -0.34 -2.68
C ILE A 150 -13.71 -0.50 -3.95
N ILE A 151 -14.60 -1.48 -3.97
CA ILE A 151 -15.58 -1.72 -5.02
C ILE A 151 -16.91 -1.13 -4.55
N ASP A 152 -17.57 -0.36 -5.38
CA ASP A 152 -18.92 0.12 -5.12
C ASP A 152 -19.89 -1.08 -5.06
N PRO A 153 -20.59 -1.29 -3.93
CA PRO A 153 -21.45 -2.46 -3.77
C PRO A 153 -22.69 -2.43 -4.69
N THR A 154 -23.07 -1.25 -5.17
CA THR A 154 -24.24 -1.06 -6.03
C THR A 154 -23.91 -1.05 -7.52
N ASN A 155 -22.65 -0.69 -7.86
CA ASN A 155 -22.16 -0.68 -9.23
C ASN A 155 -20.71 -1.20 -9.31
N PRO A 156 -20.51 -2.48 -9.59
CA PRO A 156 -19.18 -3.10 -9.59
C PRO A 156 -18.24 -2.61 -10.71
N ASN A 157 -18.69 -1.74 -11.60
CA ASN A 157 -17.82 -1.05 -12.54
C ASN A 157 -17.15 0.19 -11.91
N ILE A 158 -17.62 0.63 -10.74
CA ILE A 158 -17.00 1.73 -10.00
C ILE A 158 -16.04 1.14 -8.97
N ILE A 159 -14.77 1.45 -9.11
CA ILE A 159 -13.71 1.03 -8.19
C ILE A 159 -12.87 2.25 -7.82
N TYR A 160 -12.52 2.33 -6.55
CA TYR A 160 -11.59 3.32 -6.03
C TYR A 160 -10.27 2.64 -5.66
N ALA A 161 -9.15 3.20 -6.11
CA ALA A 161 -7.82 2.73 -5.81
C ALA A 161 -7.03 3.81 -5.05
N GLY A 162 -6.75 3.55 -3.79
CA GLY A 162 -5.96 4.43 -2.92
C GLY A 162 -4.48 4.16 -3.10
N VAL A 163 -3.80 5.08 -3.79
CA VAL A 163 -2.39 4.99 -4.11
C VAL A 163 -1.56 5.74 -3.09
N ILE A 164 -0.70 5.01 -2.39
CA ILE A 164 0.30 5.60 -1.49
C ILE A 164 1.59 5.95 -2.23
N GLY A 165 1.87 5.30 -3.35
CA GLY A 165 3.00 5.58 -4.23
C GLY A 165 4.35 5.07 -3.73
N ASN A 166 5.42 5.62 -4.27
CA ASN A 166 6.79 5.27 -3.89
C ASN A 166 7.18 5.98 -2.58
N PRO A 167 7.43 5.29 -1.45
CA PRO A 167 7.77 5.94 -0.19
C PRO A 167 9.16 6.57 -0.16
N PHE A 168 10.04 6.21 -1.11
CA PHE A 168 11.46 6.61 -1.14
C PHE A 168 11.73 7.81 -2.03
N ALA A 169 10.76 8.28 -2.81
CA ALA A 169 10.91 9.39 -3.74
C ALA A 169 9.61 10.17 -3.91
N ASP A 170 9.73 11.41 -4.34
CA ASP A 170 8.60 12.20 -4.80
C ASP A 170 8.00 11.52 -6.03
N HIS A 171 6.68 11.40 -6.07
CA HIS A 171 6.01 10.59 -7.07
C HIS A 171 4.66 11.20 -7.48
N PRO A 172 4.51 11.68 -8.73
CA PRO A 172 3.30 12.39 -9.15
C PRO A 172 2.07 11.49 -9.26
N GLU A 173 2.26 10.17 -9.35
CA GLU A 173 1.17 9.20 -9.47
C GLU A 173 0.63 8.72 -8.10
N ARG A 174 0.75 9.52 -7.05
CA ARG A 174 0.08 9.31 -5.76
C ARG A 174 -1.33 9.90 -5.78
N GLY A 175 -2.18 9.46 -4.85
CA GLY A 175 -3.52 10.00 -4.67
C GLY A 175 -4.62 8.95 -4.81
N LEU A 176 -5.85 9.41 -4.97
CA LEU A 176 -7.02 8.55 -5.17
C LEU A 176 -7.37 8.48 -6.65
N PHE A 177 -7.46 7.26 -7.15
CA PHE A 177 -7.91 6.97 -8.51
C PHE A 177 -9.29 6.32 -8.49
N LYS A 178 -10.07 6.60 -9.52
CA LYS A 178 -11.41 6.04 -9.73
C LYS A 178 -11.52 5.51 -11.15
N THR A 179 -12.19 4.38 -11.31
CA THR A 179 -12.74 3.92 -12.58
C THR A 179 -14.25 3.85 -12.50
N THR A 180 -14.92 4.01 -13.64
CA THR A 180 -16.37 3.84 -13.79
C THR A 180 -16.73 2.81 -14.86
N ASP A 181 -15.73 2.16 -15.44
CA ASP A 181 -15.85 1.22 -16.57
C ASP A 181 -15.22 -0.15 -16.28
N GLY A 182 -15.10 -0.50 -14.98
CA GLY A 182 -14.56 -1.79 -14.55
C GLY A 182 -13.05 -1.91 -14.74
N GLY A 183 -12.33 -0.77 -14.71
CA GLY A 183 -10.87 -0.71 -14.73
C GLY A 183 -10.25 -0.54 -16.12
N GLN A 184 -11.04 -0.22 -17.13
CA GLN A 184 -10.50 0.04 -18.47
C GLN A 184 -9.81 1.42 -18.53
N ASN A 185 -10.41 2.42 -17.85
CA ASN A 185 -9.84 3.75 -17.68
C ASN A 185 -9.83 4.17 -16.23
N TRP A 186 -8.81 4.94 -15.83
CA TRP A 186 -8.63 5.43 -14.48
C TRP A 186 -8.45 6.94 -14.48
N GLU A 187 -9.17 7.62 -13.59
CA GLU A 187 -9.08 9.05 -13.35
C GLU A 187 -8.50 9.29 -11.96
N LYS A 188 -7.56 10.23 -11.83
CA LYS A 188 -7.06 10.70 -10.54
C LYS A 188 -8.01 11.77 -9.99
N ILE A 189 -8.81 11.43 -8.99
CA ILE A 189 -9.87 12.29 -8.46
C ILE A 189 -9.50 13.07 -7.20
N LEU A 190 -8.44 12.67 -6.48
CA LEU A 190 -7.91 13.43 -5.34
C LEU A 190 -6.38 13.37 -5.35
N TYR A 191 -5.77 14.55 -5.34
CA TYR A 191 -4.32 14.74 -5.30
C TYR A 191 -3.99 15.97 -4.47
N THR A 192 -2.93 15.91 -3.67
CA THR A 192 -2.47 17.04 -2.85
C THR A 192 -1.05 17.48 -3.20
N ASN A 193 -0.09 16.56 -3.24
CA ASN A 193 1.27 16.79 -3.72
C ASN A 193 2.00 15.45 -4.02
N GLU A 194 3.23 15.50 -4.52
CA GLU A 194 4.02 14.35 -4.92
C GLU A 194 4.48 13.45 -3.75
N ARG A 195 4.32 13.88 -2.50
CA ARG A 195 4.66 13.13 -1.29
C ARG A 195 3.46 12.56 -0.57
N SER A 196 2.26 12.93 -1.02
CA SER A 196 1.01 12.54 -0.35
C SER A 196 0.25 11.49 -1.11
N GLY A 197 -0.03 10.38 -0.45
CA GLY A 197 -0.85 9.30 -0.98
C GLY A 197 -1.99 8.95 -0.05
N VAL A 198 -2.84 8.01 -0.47
CA VAL A 198 -3.96 7.52 0.34
C VAL A 198 -3.44 6.53 1.38
N ALA A 199 -3.50 6.90 2.65
CA ALA A 199 -3.16 6.02 3.77
C ALA A 199 -4.30 5.08 4.12
N ASP A 200 -5.53 5.60 4.08
CA ASP A 200 -6.73 4.82 4.35
C ASP A 200 -7.95 5.43 3.68
N MET A 201 -8.96 4.62 3.43
CA MET A 201 -10.25 5.08 2.92
C MET A 201 -11.36 4.10 3.28
N VAL A 202 -12.56 4.62 3.50
CA VAL A 202 -13.73 3.80 3.80
C VAL A 202 -14.97 4.40 3.15
N MET A 203 -15.79 3.55 2.56
CA MET A 203 -17.08 3.89 1.96
C MET A 203 -18.20 3.67 2.98
N ASP A 204 -19.19 4.56 3.00
CA ASP A 204 -20.40 4.37 3.78
C ASP A 204 -21.18 3.15 3.21
N PRO A 205 -21.46 2.13 4.03
CA PRO A 205 -22.10 0.91 3.56
C PRO A 205 -23.54 1.11 3.07
N THR A 206 -24.16 2.24 3.43
CA THR A 206 -25.53 2.57 3.04
C THR A 206 -25.61 3.65 1.95
N ASN A 207 -24.49 4.34 1.69
CA ASN A 207 -24.42 5.39 0.67
C ASN A 207 -23.07 5.34 -0.08
N PRO A 208 -22.95 4.64 -1.20
CA PRO A 208 -21.72 4.52 -1.97
C PRO A 208 -21.16 5.85 -2.50
N ASN A 209 -21.98 6.91 -2.55
CA ASN A 209 -21.50 8.25 -2.90
C ASN A 209 -20.69 8.91 -1.78
N LYS A 210 -20.78 8.39 -0.55
CA LYS A 210 -20.05 8.91 0.60
C LYS A 210 -18.79 8.07 0.87
N LEU A 211 -17.64 8.71 0.73
CA LEU A 211 -16.33 8.10 0.94
C LEU A 211 -15.46 9.03 1.79
N PHE A 212 -14.86 8.48 2.85
CA PHE A 212 -13.81 9.15 3.60
C PHE A 212 -12.46 8.74 3.07
N VAL A 213 -11.55 9.71 2.93
CA VAL A 213 -10.21 9.52 2.39
C VAL A 213 -9.18 10.21 3.27
N ALA A 214 -8.22 9.45 3.76
CA ALA A 214 -7.10 9.94 4.54
C ALA A 214 -5.87 10.11 3.63
N MET A 215 -5.52 11.34 3.30
CA MET A 215 -4.29 11.67 2.59
C MET A 215 -3.15 11.81 3.58
N TRP A 216 -2.01 11.20 3.26
CA TRP A 216 -0.83 11.17 4.12
C TRP A 216 0.43 11.55 3.35
N GLU A 217 1.04 12.63 3.75
CA GLU A 217 2.36 13.04 3.30
C GLU A 217 3.42 12.27 4.08
N HIS A 218 4.29 11.55 3.39
CA HIS A 218 5.36 10.78 4.01
C HIS A 218 6.53 10.58 3.07
N HIS A 219 7.71 10.42 3.67
CA HIS A 219 8.94 10.09 2.97
C HIS A 219 9.82 9.18 3.82
N ARG A 220 10.41 8.17 3.19
CA ARG A 220 11.28 7.21 3.86
C ARG A 220 12.69 7.29 3.30
N ASN A 221 13.64 7.62 4.16
CA ASN A 221 15.06 7.42 3.92
C ASN A 221 15.55 6.17 4.66
N THR A 222 16.78 5.73 4.38
CA THR A 222 17.38 4.56 5.06
C THR A 222 17.49 4.77 6.57
N TYR A 223 17.74 6.00 7.00
CA TYR A 223 18.04 6.41 8.38
C TYR A 223 16.92 7.26 9.02
N ASP A 224 15.93 7.70 8.23
CA ASP A 224 14.89 8.61 8.69
C ASP A 224 13.54 8.27 8.07
N PHE A 225 12.48 8.59 8.78
CA PHE A 225 11.11 8.51 8.31
C PHE A 225 10.33 9.75 8.70
N LYS A 226 9.95 10.53 7.71
CA LYS A 226 9.08 11.69 7.89
C LYS A 226 7.63 11.27 7.72
N SER A 227 6.83 11.45 8.77
CA SER A 227 5.38 11.30 8.76
C SER A 227 4.73 12.65 8.97
N GLY A 228 3.77 12.99 8.12
CA GLY A 228 3.04 14.25 8.16
C GLY A 228 3.60 15.34 7.27
N GLY A 229 2.75 16.31 6.99
CA GLY A 229 3.05 17.48 6.17
C GLY A 229 1.78 18.18 5.68
N LYS A 230 1.98 19.26 4.92
CA LYS A 230 0.88 20.10 4.40
C LYS A 230 -0.08 19.37 3.46
N GLY A 231 0.40 18.32 2.80
CA GLY A 231 -0.40 17.50 1.91
C GLY A 231 -1.23 16.44 2.62
N SER A 232 -1.00 16.22 3.91
CA SER A 232 -1.85 15.35 4.73
C SER A 232 -3.18 16.01 5.03
N GLY A 233 -4.21 15.20 5.15
CA GLY A 233 -5.52 15.67 5.54
C GLY A 233 -6.58 14.58 5.50
N PHE A 234 -7.68 14.86 6.17
CA PHE A 234 -8.85 14.00 6.18
C PHE A 234 -9.92 14.62 5.30
N TYR A 235 -10.43 13.86 4.36
CA TYR A 235 -11.36 14.33 3.33
C TYR A 235 -12.60 13.47 3.29
N VAL A 236 -13.73 14.08 2.91
CA VAL A 236 -14.97 13.38 2.59
C VAL A 236 -15.51 13.83 1.24
N THR A 237 -16.05 12.90 0.49
CA THR A 237 -16.92 13.16 -0.66
C THR A 237 -18.32 12.66 -0.36
N LEU A 238 -19.33 13.33 -0.88
CA LEU A 238 -20.75 12.97 -0.78
C LEU A 238 -21.39 12.70 -2.15
N ASP A 239 -20.59 12.81 -3.21
CA ASP A 239 -21.02 12.73 -4.62
C ASP A 239 -20.20 11.73 -5.45
N GLY A 240 -19.63 10.74 -4.75
CA GLY A 240 -18.85 9.68 -5.39
C GLY A 240 -17.52 10.14 -5.94
N GLY A 241 -16.92 11.17 -5.35
CA GLY A 241 -15.58 11.66 -5.69
C GLY A 241 -15.54 12.76 -6.74
N LYS A 242 -16.66 13.41 -7.04
CA LYS A 242 -16.66 14.62 -7.90
C LYS A 242 -16.12 15.82 -7.15
N ASN A 243 -16.47 15.94 -5.87
CA ASN A 243 -16.01 16.99 -4.98
C ASN A 243 -15.53 16.40 -3.65
N PHE A 244 -14.50 17.03 -3.05
CA PHE A 244 -13.97 16.65 -1.74
C PHE A 244 -13.95 17.83 -0.79
N THR A 245 -14.44 17.60 0.43
CA THR A 245 -14.37 18.56 1.54
C THR A 245 -13.31 18.10 2.52
N LYS A 246 -12.36 19.00 2.85
CA LYS A 246 -11.35 18.74 3.88
C LYS A 246 -11.97 18.91 5.26
N LEU A 247 -11.90 17.86 6.10
CA LEU A 247 -12.47 17.82 7.45
C LEU A 247 -11.51 18.29 8.54
N SER A 248 -10.21 18.36 8.26
CA SER A 248 -9.19 18.74 9.25
C SER A 248 -9.23 20.23 9.52
N ASN A 249 -10.18 20.66 10.33
CA ASN A 249 -10.32 22.02 10.84
C ASN A 249 -10.97 22.01 12.24
N LYS A 250 -10.76 23.09 13.00
CA LYS A 250 -11.23 23.22 14.38
C LYS A 250 -12.76 23.19 14.49
N ALA A 251 -13.46 23.71 13.49
CA ALA A 251 -14.93 23.74 13.50
C ALA A 251 -15.55 22.32 13.50
N ASN A 252 -14.84 21.36 12.92
CA ASN A 252 -15.27 19.96 12.88
C ASN A 252 -14.76 19.12 14.06
N GLY A 253 -13.92 19.69 14.94
CA GLY A 253 -13.33 18.98 16.08
C GLY A 253 -12.06 18.15 15.74
N ILE A 254 -11.63 18.15 14.47
CA ILE A 254 -10.37 17.53 14.03
C ILE A 254 -9.22 18.50 14.33
N PRO A 255 -8.06 18.02 14.82
CA PRO A 255 -6.94 18.89 15.13
C PRO A 255 -6.45 19.68 13.91
N GLU A 256 -6.07 20.93 14.16
CA GLU A 256 -5.42 21.80 13.19
C GLU A 256 -3.92 21.51 13.12
N GLY A 257 -3.28 21.98 12.06
CA GLY A 257 -1.86 21.85 11.84
C GLY A 257 -1.47 20.68 10.93
N GLU A 258 -0.21 20.28 11.03
CA GLU A 258 0.28 19.15 10.25
C GLU A 258 -0.23 17.85 10.85
N LEU A 259 -0.90 17.07 10.01
CA LEU A 259 -1.37 15.74 10.34
C LEU A 259 -0.42 14.69 9.75
N GLY A 260 -0.24 13.60 10.47
CA GLY A 260 0.43 12.41 9.98
C GLY A 260 -0.56 11.43 9.35
N ARG A 261 -0.37 10.15 9.64
CA ARG A 261 -1.24 9.07 9.16
C ARG A 261 -2.59 9.10 9.87
N ILE A 262 -3.64 8.84 9.11
CA ILE A 262 -5.00 8.71 9.64
C ILE A 262 -5.53 7.35 9.22
N GLY A 263 -6.08 6.61 10.20
CA GLY A 263 -6.87 5.41 9.97
C GLY A 263 -8.35 5.74 10.17
N VAL A 264 -9.25 5.22 9.34
CA VAL A 264 -10.67 5.50 9.40
C VAL A 264 -11.51 4.22 9.34
N ALA A 265 -12.61 4.19 10.12
CA ALA A 265 -13.56 3.09 10.12
C ALA A 265 -14.98 3.59 10.32
N ILE A 266 -15.95 2.95 9.65
CA ILE A 266 -17.39 3.19 9.82
C ILE A 266 -18.00 1.97 10.51
N ALA A 267 -18.83 2.20 11.53
CA ALA A 267 -19.60 1.13 12.15
C ALA A 267 -20.71 0.68 11.20
N ARG A 268 -20.62 -0.56 10.67
CA ARG A 268 -21.58 -1.06 9.68
C ARG A 268 -23.02 -1.11 10.20
N SER A 269 -23.21 -1.37 11.51
CA SER A 269 -24.52 -1.39 12.17
C SER A 269 -25.08 0.00 12.45
N GLU A 270 -24.23 1.02 12.43
CA GLU A 270 -24.61 2.42 12.71
C GLU A 270 -23.73 3.35 11.86
N PRO A 271 -24.04 3.54 10.56
CA PRO A 271 -23.17 4.25 9.61
C PRO A 271 -22.92 5.73 9.93
N ASN A 272 -23.74 6.34 10.80
CA ASN A 272 -23.45 7.67 11.33
C ASN A 272 -22.28 7.68 12.31
N ARG A 273 -21.90 6.52 12.85
CA ARG A 273 -20.78 6.39 13.76
C ARG A 273 -19.50 6.08 12.97
N VAL A 274 -18.61 7.05 12.98
CA VAL A 274 -17.31 6.98 12.30
C VAL A 274 -16.19 7.18 13.31
N TYR A 275 -15.12 6.42 13.19
CA TYR A 275 -13.93 6.55 14.00
C TYR A 275 -12.75 6.99 13.12
N ALA A 276 -11.93 7.89 13.64
CA ALA A 276 -10.69 8.32 13.02
C ALA A 276 -9.54 8.29 14.04
N LEU A 277 -8.54 7.48 13.79
CA LEU A 277 -7.29 7.48 14.55
C LEU A 277 -6.32 8.44 13.86
N ILE A 278 -5.99 9.55 14.51
CA ILE A 278 -5.28 10.66 13.88
C ILE A 278 -3.90 10.87 14.51
N GLU A 279 -2.85 10.74 13.68
CA GLU A 279 -1.51 11.16 14.03
C GLU A 279 -1.40 12.69 13.89
N SER A 280 -1.05 13.36 14.99
CA SER A 280 -0.91 14.81 15.08
C SER A 280 0.09 15.17 16.17
N ALA A 281 0.23 16.44 16.53
CA ALA A 281 1.04 16.86 17.67
C ALA A 281 0.59 16.18 18.99
N LYS A 282 -0.70 15.82 19.09
CA LYS A 282 -1.28 14.99 20.16
C LYS A 282 -2.14 13.92 19.50
N ASN A 283 -1.58 12.72 19.36
CA ASN A 283 -2.28 11.60 18.76
C ASN A 283 -3.56 11.28 19.53
N ALA A 284 -4.63 10.97 18.82
CA ALA A 284 -5.88 10.62 19.45
C ALA A 284 -6.81 9.80 18.54
N LEU A 285 -7.73 9.08 19.19
CA LEU A 285 -8.90 8.51 18.56
C LEU A 285 -10.04 9.51 18.63
N TYR A 286 -10.66 9.76 17.50
CA TYR A 286 -11.82 10.62 17.36
C TYR A 286 -13.03 9.79 16.94
N ARG A 287 -14.20 10.20 17.39
CA ARG A 287 -15.50 9.62 17.02
C ARG A 287 -16.41 10.71 16.50
N SER A 288 -17.16 10.38 15.49
CA SER A 288 -18.32 11.13 15.02
C SER A 288 -19.57 10.26 15.17
N ASP A 289 -20.66 10.81 15.62
CA ASP A 289 -21.98 10.17 15.69
C ASP A 289 -22.99 10.84 14.72
N ASP A 290 -22.54 11.81 13.91
CA ASP A 290 -23.35 12.54 12.92
C ASP A 290 -22.95 12.27 11.47
N GLY A 291 -22.28 11.14 11.23
CA GLY A 291 -21.86 10.76 9.89
C GLY A 291 -20.57 11.42 9.42
N GLY A 292 -19.73 11.89 10.33
CA GLY A 292 -18.38 12.38 10.03
C GLY A 292 -18.26 13.90 9.87
N PHE A 293 -19.26 14.66 10.31
CA PHE A 293 -19.22 16.14 10.21
C PHE A 293 -18.71 16.82 11.48
N LYS A 294 -19.02 16.24 12.67
CA LYS A 294 -18.50 16.69 13.96
C LYS A 294 -17.76 15.54 14.63
N TRP A 295 -16.63 15.85 15.24
CA TRP A 295 -15.73 14.88 15.82
C TRP A 295 -15.41 15.23 17.26
N GLU A 296 -15.47 14.22 18.11
CA GLU A 296 -15.10 14.31 19.51
C GLU A 296 -13.90 13.40 19.77
N LYS A 297 -12.94 13.90 20.56
CA LYS A 297 -11.85 13.10 21.07
C LYS A 297 -12.39 12.14 22.12
N VAL A 298 -12.26 10.83 21.90
CA VAL A 298 -12.86 9.80 22.78
C VAL A 298 -11.86 9.11 23.69
N ASN A 299 -10.58 9.47 23.56
CA ASN A 299 -9.53 8.84 24.35
C ASN A 299 -8.55 9.92 24.77
N ASP A 300 -8.34 10.03 26.09
CA ASP A 300 -7.39 10.94 26.74
C ASP A 300 -6.18 10.17 27.35
N ASP A 301 -6.07 8.86 27.05
CA ASP A 301 -5.02 8.02 27.60
C ASP A 301 -3.62 8.45 27.17
N ASP A 302 -2.66 7.96 27.93
CA ASP A 302 -1.25 8.25 27.81
C ASP A 302 -0.77 8.14 26.35
N GLU A 303 -0.02 9.14 25.95
CA GLU A 303 0.59 9.28 24.62
C GLU A 303 1.32 7.99 24.17
N ALA A 304 1.84 7.21 25.12
CA ALA A 304 2.51 5.93 24.87
C ALA A 304 1.56 4.87 24.30
N THR A 305 0.31 4.77 24.80
CA THR A 305 -0.69 3.79 24.34
C THR A 305 -1.12 4.11 22.91
N ILE A 306 -1.33 5.39 22.61
CA ILE A 306 -1.72 5.84 21.28
C ILE A 306 -0.57 5.68 20.29
N LYS A 307 0.68 5.96 20.70
CA LYS A 307 1.87 5.69 19.89
C LYS A 307 1.99 4.19 19.57
N GLY A 308 1.71 3.32 20.53
CA GLY A 308 1.69 1.87 20.34
C GLY A 308 0.65 1.42 19.30
N ILE A 309 -0.56 1.98 19.34
CA ILE A 309 -1.61 1.71 18.38
C ILE A 309 -1.20 2.19 16.97
N PHE A 310 -0.66 3.41 16.84
CA PHE A 310 -0.14 3.90 15.55
C PHE A 310 1.02 3.07 15.01
N CYS A 311 1.90 2.58 15.87
CA CYS A 311 2.95 1.66 15.46
C CYS A 311 2.38 0.34 14.94
N GLY A 312 1.37 -0.23 15.60
CA GLY A 312 0.64 -1.39 15.12
C GLY A 312 -0.02 -1.14 13.76
N PHE A 313 -0.68 0.00 13.59
CA PHE A 313 -1.28 0.42 12.32
C PHE A 313 -0.23 0.66 11.22
N ASN A 314 0.91 1.24 11.56
CA ASN A 314 1.99 1.50 10.61
C ASN A 314 2.77 0.25 10.22
N GLN A 315 2.77 -0.78 11.05
CA GLN A 315 3.52 -2.01 10.82
C GLN A 315 2.67 -3.18 10.29
N GLY A 316 1.35 -2.99 10.14
CA GLY A 316 0.39 -4.06 9.84
C GLY A 316 -0.01 -4.81 11.12
N ILE A 317 -1.23 -5.33 11.11
CA ILE A 317 -1.92 -5.95 12.29
C ILE A 317 -1.17 -7.15 12.91
N ASN A 318 -0.04 -7.59 12.34
CA ASN A 318 0.60 -8.86 12.65
C ASN A 318 1.95 -8.80 13.40
N SER A 319 2.33 -7.67 13.99
CA SER A 319 3.45 -7.69 14.91
C SER A 319 2.97 -7.70 16.37
N VAL A 320 2.76 -8.89 16.91
CA VAL A 320 2.76 -9.10 18.36
C VAL A 320 4.19 -8.83 18.85
N GLY A 321 4.47 -7.56 19.11
CA GLY A 321 5.78 -7.10 19.57
C GLY A 321 5.82 -5.58 19.58
N PHE A 322 5.60 -5.00 20.73
CA PHE A 322 5.81 -3.56 20.96
C PHE A 322 7.26 -3.19 20.67
N ARG A 323 7.51 -2.59 19.50
CA ARG A 323 8.74 -1.83 19.26
C ARG A 323 8.37 -0.37 19.08
N PRO A 324 9.02 0.58 19.75
CA PRO A 324 8.75 2.00 19.57
C PRO A 324 8.99 2.40 18.11
N CYS A 325 8.14 3.27 17.58
CA CYS A 325 8.22 3.77 16.20
C CYS A 325 9.46 4.63 15.94
N ASN A 326 10.08 5.14 16.98
CA ASN A 326 11.31 5.92 16.91
C ASN A 326 12.48 5.06 17.37
N GLY A 327 13.40 4.77 16.46
CA GLY A 327 14.68 4.13 16.73
C GLY A 327 15.68 4.97 17.53
N ASN A 328 15.22 5.98 18.30
CA ASN A 328 16.02 6.79 19.19
C ASN A 328 15.51 6.69 20.63
N ALA A 329 15.54 5.47 21.18
CA ALA A 329 15.65 5.32 22.62
C ALA A 329 17.10 4.89 22.88
N ASN A 330 17.98 5.84 23.17
CA ASN A 330 19.22 5.55 23.88
C ASN A 330 18.83 4.91 25.21
N PRO A 331 19.33 3.72 25.55
CA PRO A 331 19.23 3.22 26.91
C PRO A 331 20.23 4.03 27.75
N SER A 332 19.71 4.78 28.69
CA SER A 332 20.49 5.26 29.85
C SER A 332 20.64 4.13 30.83
#